data_1884d6abb9aa42bfd031d7df4dbae503
#
_entry.id   1884d6abb9aa42bfd031d7df4dbae503
#
_cell.length_a   1.000
_cell.length_b   1.000
_cell.length_c   1.000
_cell.angle_alpha   90.00
_cell.angle_beta   90.00
_cell.angle_gamma   90.00
#
_symmetry.space_group_name_H-M   'P 1'
#
loop_
_entity.id
_entity.type
_entity.pdbx_description
1 polymer ?
#
loop_
_entity_poly.entity_id
_entity_poly.type
_entity_poly.pdbx_seq_one_letter_code
_entity_poly.pdbx_strand_id
1 'polypeptide(L)'
;MKVYLTNLNESWIVDRLRQEWYQHNSSISTESIKKADIVWVIAPWLWKNIKKKYLRDKKVVCSIYHIEEKDFEQKQIKEFNKRDSFVDTYHVISLKTKKELKKLTDKEIIYIPFWSDQNTWFKIDDKDKLRNKYGLPLNAYIIGSFQRDTEGSDLKSPKLIKGPDRLIQIIESKNKEFNKVTILLSGKRRQYIIKELENLNIDYKYFEMVNIEELNELYNCLDLYVVASR
;
A
#
# COMPACT_ATOMS: atom_id res chain seq x y z
N MET A 1 -10.78 -27.78 -5.27
CA MET A 1 -9.62 -26.90 -5.52
C MET A 1 -9.33 -26.10 -4.26
N LYS A 2 -8.10 -26.14 -3.76
CA LYS A 2 -7.65 -25.43 -2.56
C LYS A 2 -6.48 -24.49 -2.87
N VAL A 3 -6.54 -23.27 -2.35
CA VAL A 3 -5.54 -22.21 -2.56
C VAL A 3 -4.75 -22.01 -1.26
N TYR A 4 -3.43 -22.00 -1.38
CA TYR A 4 -2.51 -21.62 -0.30
C TYR A 4 -1.87 -20.28 -0.63
N LEU A 5 -1.97 -19.30 0.27
CA LEU A 5 -1.26 -18.04 0.15
C LEU A 5 0.01 -18.05 1.00
N THR A 6 1.10 -17.57 0.42
CA THR A 6 2.37 -17.44 1.14
C THR A 6 2.25 -16.48 2.32
N ASN A 7 3.02 -16.74 3.40
CA ASN A 7 3.03 -15.95 4.62
C ASN A 7 4.29 -15.09 4.68
N LEU A 8 4.15 -13.83 5.11
CA LEU A 8 5.28 -12.89 5.25
C LEU A 8 5.67 -12.67 6.72
N ASN A 9 4.69 -12.54 7.63
CA ASN A 9 4.88 -12.25 9.08
C ASN A 9 5.63 -10.92 9.34
N GLU A 10 5.34 -9.88 8.56
CA GLU A 10 5.96 -8.56 8.73
C GLU A 10 4.97 -7.52 9.30
N SER A 11 3.76 -7.94 9.68
CA SER A 11 2.68 -7.06 10.17
C SER A 11 2.38 -5.90 9.21
N TRP A 12 2.37 -6.20 7.90
CA TRP A 12 2.18 -5.22 6.84
C TRP A 12 1.01 -5.60 5.92
N ILE A 13 0.78 -4.78 4.88
CA ILE A 13 -0.35 -4.91 3.92
C ILE A 13 -0.52 -6.33 3.38
N VAL A 14 0.57 -7.04 3.11
CA VAL A 14 0.54 -8.41 2.57
C VAL A 14 -0.06 -9.40 3.57
N ASP A 15 0.27 -9.26 4.86
CA ASP A 15 -0.29 -10.12 5.92
C ASP A 15 -1.79 -9.84 6.13
N ARG A 16 -2.20 -8.55 6.05
CA ARG A 16 -3.61 -8.16 6.08
C ARG A 16 -4.37 -8.77 4.90
N LEU A 17 -3.88 -8.61 3.68
CA LEU A 17 -4.51 -9.19 2.48
C LEU A 17 -4.64 -10.71 2.59
N ARG A 18 -3.61 -11.38 3.11
CA ARG A 18 -3.67 -12.81 3.36
C ARG A 18 -4.76 -13.17 4.37
N GLN A 19 -4.82 -12.48 5.50
CA GLN A 19 -5.82 -12.71 6.55
C GLN A 19 -7.24 -12.49 6.01
N GLU A 20 -7.50 -11.38 5.35
CA GLU A 20 -8.79 -11.08 4.73
C GLU A 20 -9.18 -12.14 3.68
N TRP A 21 -8.23 -12.60 2.85
CA TRP A 21 -8.49 -13.69 1.92
C TRP A 21 -9.00 -14.96 2.64
N TYR A 22 -8.29 -15.40 3.67
CA TYR A 22 -8.66 -16.61 4.42
C TYR A 22 -10.01 -16.45 5.11
N GLN A 23 -10.31 -15.27 5.63
CA GLN A 23 -11.58 -14.95 6.27
C GLN A 23 -12.76 -15.10 5.30
N HIS A 24 -12.64 -14.57 4.09
CA HIS A 24 -13.73 -14.54 3.10
C HIS A 24 -13.75 -15.75 2.15
N ASN A 25 -12.68 -16.52 2.08
CA ASN A 25 -12.53 -17.65 1.14
C ASN A 25 -12.17 -18.97 1.83
N SER A 26 -12.64 -19.19 3.05
CA SER A 26 -12.29 -20.36 3.87
C SER A 26 -12.63 -21.71 3.18
N SER A 27 -13.73 -21.75 2.42
CA SER A 27 -14.18 -22.96 1.71
C SER A 27 -13.21 -23.43 0.62
N ILE A 28 -12.47 -22.50 0.02
CA ILE A 28 -11.49 -22.79 -1.05
C ILE A 28 -10.03 -22.60 -0.60
N SER A 29 -9.79 -22.28 0.66
CA SER A 29 -8.45 -22.01 1.18
C SER A 29 -7.89 -23.18 1.99
N THR A 30 -6.56 -23.21 2.13
CA THR A 30 -5.84 -24.12 3.03
C THR A 30 -4.55 -23.46 3.54
N GLU A 31 -4.25 -23.62 4.82
CA GLU A 31 -2.98 -23.18 5.39
C GLU A 31 -1.83 -24.16 5.18
N SER A 32 -2.13 -25.34 4.63
CA SER A 32 -1.14 -26.37 4.31
C SER A 32 -0.80 -26.37 2.83
N ILE A 33 0.42 -25.95 2.48
CA ILE A 33 0.91 -25.98 1.11
C ILE A 33 0.88 -27.40 0.51
N LYS A 34 0.98 -28.44 1.34
CA LYS A 34 0.88 -29.84 0.87
C LYS A 34 -0.51 -30.14 0.32
N LYS A 35 -1.56 -29.59 0.93
CA LYS A 35 -2.97 -29.83 0.56
C LYS A 35 -3.49 -28.87 -0.51
N ALA A 36 -2.68 -27.90 -0.94
CA ALA A 36 -3.07 -26.92 -1.95
C ALA A 36 -2.98 -27.51 -3.36
N ASP A 37 -3.90 -27.10 -4.22
CA ASP A 37 -3.81 -27.26 -5.67
C ASP A 37 -3.11 -26.07 -6.30
N ILE A 38 -3.31 -24.88 -5.73
CA ILE A 38 -2.73 -23.61 -6.17
C ILE A 38 -1.89 -23.02 -5.04
N VAL A 39 -0.67 -22.60 -5.38
CA VAL A 39 0.20 -21.78 -4.51
C VAL A 39 0.16 -20.35 -5.00
N TRP A 40 -0.42 -19.46 -4.20
CA TRP A 40 -0.39 -18.03 -4.49
C TRP A 40 0.77 -17.36 -3.76
N VAL A 41 1.80 -17.00 -4.51
CA VAL A 41 2.93 -16.19 -4.05
C VAL A 41 2.45 -14.74 -4.00
N ILE A 42 1.90 -14.33 -2.85
CA ILE A 42 1.23 -13.04 -2.69
C ILE A 42 2.20 -11.84 -2.76
N ALA A 43 3.50 -12.07 -2.54
CA ALA A 43 4.55 -11.06 -2.76
C ALA A 43 5.73 -11.70 -3.49
N PRO A 44 6.29 -11.05 -4.53
CA PRO A 44 7.18 -11.70 -5.48
C PRO A 44 8.49 -12.23 -4.87
N TRP A 45 8.95 -11.68 -3.76
CA TRP A 45 10.18 -12.14 -3.08
C TRP A 45 9.97 -13.41 -2.26
N LEU A 46 8.73 -13.77 -1.91
CA LEU A 46 8.41 -14.93 -1.07
C LEU A 46 8.61 -16.29 -1.76
N TRP A 47 8.72 -16.32 -3.09
CA TRP A 47 8.93 -17.57 -3.81
C TRP A 47 10.17 -18.36 -3.34
N LYS A 48 11.20 -17.64 -2.86
CA LYS A 48 12.45 -18.24 -2.35
C LYS A 48 12.25 -19.05 -1.08
N ASN A 49 11.24 -18.72 -0.30
CA ASN A 49 10.92 -19.37 0.98
C ASN A 49 10.13 -20.67 0.76
N ILE A 50 9.72 -20.95 -0.47
CA ILE A 50 8.94 -22.14 -0.82
C ILE A 50 9.89 -23.23 -1.31
N LYS A 51 9.69 -24.48 -0.81
CA LYS A 51 10.44 -25.62 -1.34
C LYS A 51 10.10 -25.81 -2.82
N LYS A 52 11.11 -25.88 -3.69
CA LYS A 52 10.98 -25.95 -5.15
C LYS A 52 10.04 -27.06 -5.65
N LYS A 53 9.94 -28.18 -4.93
CA LYS A 53 9.01 -29.25 -5.28
C LYS A 53 7.55 -28.76 -5.32
N TYR A 54 7.13 -27.90 -4.36
CA TYR A 54 5.75 -27.39 -4.37
C TYR A 54 5.50 -26.36 -5.49
N LEU A 55 6.55 -25.68 -5.95
CA LEU A 55 6.47 -24.77 -7.09
C LEU A 55 6.42 -25.52 -8.43
N ARG A 56 6.89 -26.78 -8.47
CA ARG A 56 6.85 -27.61 -9.69
C ARG A 56 5.60 -28.45 -9.79
N ASP A 57 5.10 -28.94 -8.65
CA ASP A 57 4.02 -29.92 -8.60
C ASP A 57 2.63 -29.28 -8.53
N LYS A 58 2.56 -27.95 -8.35
CA LYS A 58 1.30 -27.21 -8.14
C LYS A 58 1.19 -26.05 -9.10
N LYS A 59 -0.02 -25.58 -9.35
CA LYS A 59 -0.25 -24.34 -10.07
C LYS A 59 0.25 -23.15 -9.23
N VAL A 60 1.03 -22.26 -9.85
CA VAL A 60 1.65 -21.12 -9.15
C VAL A 60 1.13 -19.81 -9.72
N VAL A 61 0.48 -19.03 -8.87
CA VAL A 61 0.12 -17.63 -9.13
C VAL A 61 1.08 -16.71 -8.40
N CYS A 62 1.61 -15.68 -9.04
CA CYS A 62 2.52 -14.72 -8.39
C CYS A 62 2.02 -13.28 -8.58
N SER A 63 1.86 -12.56 -7.47
CA SER A 63 1.48 -11.14 -7.51
C SER A 63 2.70 -10.25 -7.75
N ILE A 64 2.56 -9.29 -8.68
CA ILE A 64 3.52 -8.21 -8.93
C ILE A 64 2.81 -6.88 -8.72
N TYR A 65 3.32 -6.08 -7.80
CA TYR A 65 2.68 -4.82 -7.40
C TYR A 65 3.14 -3.63 -8.24
N HIS A 66 4.42 -3.59 -8.57
CA HIS A 66 5.06 -2.58 -9.42
C HIS A 66 6.35 -3.13 -9.99
N ILE A 67 6.79 -2.53 -11.08
CA ILE A 67 8.10 -2.74 -11.70
C ILE A 67 8.72 -1.35 -11.84
N GLU A 68 9.93 -1.16 -11.33
CA GLU A 68 10.68 0.08 -11.45
C GLU A 68 11.80 -0.11 -12.48
N GLU A 69 12.27 0.98 -13.12
CA GLU A 69 13.37 0.90 -14.13
C GLU A 69 14.62 0.19 -13.59
N LYS A 70 14.95 0.42 -12.32
CA LYS A 70 16.04 -0.27 -11.63
C LYS A 70 15.85 -1.80 -11.55
N ASP A 71 14.63 -2.30 -11.71
CA ASP A 71 14.33 -3.73 -11.72
C ASP A 71 14.74 -4.40 -13.05
N PHE A 72 15.17 -3.60 -14.04
CA PHE A 72 15.74 -4.08 -15.30
C PHE A 72 17.26 -4.27 -15.26
N GLU A 73 17.92 -4.08 -14.14
CA GLU A 73 19.32 -4.45 -13.96
C GLU A 73 19.51 -5.97 -14.08
N GLN A 74 20.69 -6.39 -14.55
CA GLN A 74 20.98 -7.81 -14.83
C GLN A 74 20.67 -8.76 -13.66
N LYS A 75 20.93 -8.31 -12.43
CA LYS A 75 20.67 -9.12 -11.23
C LYS A 75 19.18 -9.37 -11.03
N GLN A 76 18.37 -8.34 -11.17
CA GLN A 76 16.92 -8.39 -11.01
C GLN A 76 16.28 -9.20 -12.15
N ILE A 77 16.75 -9.04 -13.38
CA ILE A 77 16.30 -9.84 -14.52
C ILE A 77 16.62 -11.33 -14.30
N LYS A 78 17.83 -11.67 -13.84
CA LYS A 78 18.19 -13.06 -13.52
C LYS A 78 17.30 -13.65 -12.43
N GLU A 79 16.97 -12.86 -11.42
CA GLU A 79 16.08 -13.28 -10.35
C GLU A 79 14.63 -13.44 -10.85
N PHE A 80 14.16 -12.51 -11.66
CA PHE A 80 12.87 -12.60 -12.32
C PHE A 80 12.75 -13.89 -13.11
N ASN A 81 13.70 -14.18 -14.01
CA ASN A 81 13.70 -15.37 -14.87
C ASN A 81 13.70 -16.67 -14.06
N LYS A 82 14.43 -16.71 -12.92
CA LYS A 82 14.38 -17.86 -12.01
C LYS A 82 13.00 -18.07 -11.40
N ARG A 83 12.30 -17.00 -11.01
CA ARG A 83 10.94 -17.07 -10.50
C ARG A 83 9.96 -17.45 -11.62
N ASP A 84 10.10 -16.82 -12.78
CA ASP A 84 9.23 -17.03 -13.94
C ASP A 84 9.17 -18.50 -14.37
N SER A 85 10.28 -19.23 -14.24
CA SER A 85 10.30 -20.66 -14.53
C SER A 85 9.38 -21.55 -13.66
N PHE A 86 8.86 -21.00 -12.57
CA PHE A 86 7.93 -21.70 -11.67
C PHE A 86 6.51 -21.13 -11.70
N VAL A 87 6.32 -19.94 -12.27
CA VAL A 87 5.02 -19.26 -12.27
C VAL A 87 4.21 -19.69 -13.48
N ASP A 88 2.93 -20.01 -13.28
CA ASP A 88 1.99 -20.29 -14.37
C ASP A 88 1.23 -19.03 -14.78
N THR A 89 0.85 -18.21 -13.80
CA THR A 89 0.04 -17.01 -14.02
C THR A 89 0.49 -15.88 -13.10
N TYR A 90 0.61 -14.68 -13.62
CA TYR A 90 0.85 -13.49 -12.83
C TYR A 90 -0.44 -12.74 -12.50
N HIS A 91 -0.52 -12.26 -11.28
CA HIS A 91 -1.53 -11.31 -10.83
C HIS A 91 -0.90 -9.92 -10.70
N VAL A 92 -1.56 -8.89 -11.23
CA VAL A 92 -1.14 -7.49 -11.11
C VAL A 92 -2.30 -6.60 -10.68
N ILE A 93 -1.99 -5.54 -9.94
CA ILE A 93 -2.98 -4.62 -9.37
C ILE A 93 -3.15 -3.32 -10.18
N SER A 94 -2.37 -3.12 -11.23
CA SER A 94 -2.46 -1.94 -12.09
C SER A 94 -2.22 -2.29 -13.56
N LEU A 95 -2.85 -1.52 -14.45
CA LEU A 95 -2.64 -1.66 -15.90
C LEU A 95 -1.22 -1.24 -16.31
N LYS A 96 -0.59 -0.30 -15.57
CA LYS A 96 0.81 0.07 -15.76
C LYS A 96 1.70 -1.15 -15.53
N THR A 97 1.59 -1.80 -14.37
CA THR A 97 2.36 -3.01 -14.05
C THR A 97 2.11 -4.14 -15.05
N LYS A 98 0.84 -4.31 -15.52
CA LYS A 98 0.52 -5.29 -16.57
C LYS A 98 1.30 -5.02 -17.85
N LYS A 99 1.35 -3.76 -18.29
CA LYS A 99 2.08 -3.35 -19.50
C LYS A 99 3.60 -3.57 -19.38
N GLU A 100 4.14 -3.26 -18.21
CA GLU A 100 5.58 -3.44 -17.93
C GLU A 100 5.94 -4.93 -17.85
N LEU A 101 5.14 -5.72 -17.15
CA LEU A 101 5.38 -7.15 -16.99
C LEU A 101 5.29 -7.93 -18.31
N LYS A 102 4.41 -7.53 -19.24
CA LYS A 102 4.33 -8.11 -20.59
C LYS A 102 5.63 -8.02 -21.40
N LYS A 103 6.56 -7.14 -21.02
CA LYS A 103 7.87 -7.04 -21.67
C LYS A 103 8.86 -8.09 -21.15
N LEU A 104 8.56 -8.74 -20.03
CA LEU A 104 9.45 -9.63 -19.31
C LEU A 104 9.04 -11.11 -19.40
N THR A 105 7.78 -11.40 -19.74
CA THR A 105 7.24 -12.76 -19.77
C THR A 105 6.11 -12.91 -20.75
N ASP A 106 5.98 -14.12 -21.33
CA ASP A 106 4.83 -14.52 -22.17
C ASP A 106 3.72 -15.23 -21.35
N LYS A 107 3.90 -15.34 -20.02
CA LYS A 107 2.91 -15.95 -19.15
C LYS A 107 1.62 -15.14 -19.13
N GLU A 108 0.52 -15.81 -18.79
CA GLU A 108 -0.76 -15.14 -18.57
C GLU A 108 -0.64 -14.09 -17.45
N ILE A 109 -1.21 -12.89 -17.68
CA ILE A 109 -1.21 -11.80 -16.69
C ILE A 109 -2.64 -11.35 -16.45
N ILE A 110 -3.15 -11.64 -15.27
CA ILE A 110 -4.49 -11.27 -14.81
C ILE A 110 -4.39 -9.93 -14.07
N TYR A 111 -5.21 -8.97 -14.49
CA TYR A 111 -5.38 -7.71 -13.78
C TYR A 111 -6.58 -7.78 -12.85
N ILE A 112 -6.34 -7.72 -11.55
CA ILE A 112 -7.36 -7.58 -10.51
C ILE A 112 -6.81 -6.59 -9.48
N PRO A 113 -7.49 -5.46 -9.24
CA PRO A 113 -7.08 -4.53 -8.18
C PRO A 113 -7.22 -5.20 -6.81
N PHE A 114 -6.52 -4.67 -5.81
CA PHE A 114 -6.74 -5.12 -4.45
C PHE A 114 -8.16 -4.82 -3.99
N TRP A 115 -8.68 -5.70 -3.17
CA TRP A 115 -9.94 -5.50 -2.46
C TRP A 115 -9.76 -4.55 -1.28
N SER A 116 -10.86 -4.03 -0.80
CA SER A 116 -10.97 -3.30 0.45
C SER A 116 -12.05 -3.97 1.29
N ASP A 117 -11.71 -4.32 2.54
CA ASP A 117 -12.69 -4.85 3.48
C ASP A 117 -13.62 -3.73 3.94
N GLN A 118 -14.89 -3.80 3.55
CA GLN A 118 -15.89 -2.79 3.86
C GLN A 118 -16.33 -2.81 5.34
N ASN A 119 -16.04 -3.87 6.09
CA ASN A 119 -16.26 -3.89 7.54
C ASN A 119 -15.20 -3.05 8.28
N THR A 120 -14.04 -2.86 7.67
CA THR A 120 -12.95 -2.05 8.21
C THR A 120 -12.97 -0.63 7.65
N TRP A 121 -13.22 -0.50 6.35
CA TRP A 121 -13.16 0.79 5.62
C TRP A 121 -14.55 1.20 5.17
N PHE A 122 -15.20 2.01 5.96
CA PHE A 122 -16.56 2.48 5.70
C PHE A 122 -16.70 3.98 6.01
N LYS A 123 -17.72 4.58 5.39
CA LYS A 123 -18.06 5.97 5.64
C LYS A 123 -18.72 6.12 7.01
N ILE A 124 -18.29 7.12 7.77
CA ILE A 124 -18.88 7.54 9.03
C ILE A 124 -19.55 8.90 8.79
N ASP A 125 -20.85 9.00 9.04
CA ASP A 125 -21.62 10.18 8.65
C ASP A 125 -21.39 11.40 9.55
N ASP A 126 -21.12 11.21 10.85
CA ASP A 126 -20.90 12.30 11.80
C ASP A 126 -19.45 12.78 11.80
N LYS A 127 -19.08 13.53 10.74
CA LYS A 127 -17.74 14.10 10.56
C LYS A 127 -17.38 15.08 11.68
N ASP A 128 -18.31 15.89 12.15
CA ASP A 128 -18.03 16.90 13.17
C ASP A 128 -17.73 16.27 14.52
N LYS A 129 -18.42 15.19 14.87
CA LYS A 129 -18.12 14.41 16.07
C LYS A 129 -16.72 13.81 16.01
N LEU A 130 -16.33 13.28 14.84
CA LEU A 130 -14.97 12.75 14.66
C LEU A 130 -13.91 13.87 14.76
N ARG A 131 -14.14 15.01 14.12
CA ARG A 131 -13.24 16.16 14.21
C ARG A 131 -13.07 16.62 15.66
N ASN A 132 -14.14 16.70 16.41
CA ASN A 132 -14.08 17.02 17.85
C ASN A 132 -13.28 15.96 18.63
N LYS A 133 -13.51 14.66 18.39
CA LYS A 133 -12.77 13.56 19.01
C LYS A 133 -11.27 13.70 18.83
N TYR A 134 -10.81 14.08 17.62
CA TYR A 134 -9.41 14.22 17.27
C TYR A 134 -8.84 15.64 17.46
N GLY A 135 -9.63 16.56 18.02
CA GLY A 135 -9.21 17.95 18.25
C GLY A 135 -8.88 18.68 16.95
N LEU A 136 -9.67 18.42 15.89
CA LEU A 136 -9.56 19.07 14.58
C LEU A 136 -10.55 20.21 14.48
N PRO A 137 -10.21 21.33 13.81
CA PRO A 137 -11.12 22.47 13.65
C PRO A 137 -12.30 22.11 12.73
N LEU A 138 -13.53 22.48 13.15
CA LEU A 138 -14.75 22.22 12.38
C LEU A 138 -14.86 23.10 11.12
N ASN A 139 -14.31 24.29 11.17
CA ASN A 139 -14.39 25.32 10.11
C ASN A 139 -13.15 25.37 9.20
N ALA A 140 -12.28 24.38 9.27
CA ALA A 140 -11.11 24.30 8.38
C ALA A 140 -11.32 23.28 7.26
N TYR A 141 -10.67 23.51 6.12
CA TYR A 141 -10.51 22.52 5.07
C TYR A 141 -9.38 21.55 5.44
N ILE A 142 -9.70 20.28 5.70
CA ILE A 142 -8.75 19.30 6.23
C ILE A 142 -8.21 18.44 5.11
N ILE A 143 -6.90 18.54 4.88
CA ILE A 143 -6.15 17.75 3.89
C ILE A 143 -5.37 16.65 4.61
N GLY A 144 -5.60 15.39 4.25
CA GLY A 144 -4.91 14.24 4.82
C GLY A 144 -3.80 13.68 3.94
N SER A 145 -2.72 13.22 4.58
CA SER A 145 -1.67 12.42 3.94
C SER A 145 -1.05 11.46 4.95
N PHE A 146 -1.20 10.14 4.73
CA PHE A 146 -0.79 9.10 5.69
C PHE A 146 0.37 8.25 5.15
N GLN A 147 1.12 8.76 4.18
CA GLN A 147 2.28 8.10 3.61
C GLN A 147 3.56 8.63 4.26
N ARG A 148 4.52 7.73 4.53
CA ARG A 148 5.84 8.17 4.96
C ARG A 148 6.49 9.08 3.91
N ASP A 149 7.19 10.11 4.34
CA ASP A 149 7.79 11.11 3.46
C ASP A 149 9.32 11.20 3.53
N THR A 150 9.95 10.50 4.47
CA THR A 150 11.42 10.47 4.60
C THR A 150 12.01 9.11 4.29
N GLU A 151 13.24 9.11 3.83
CA GLU A 151 14.09 7.92 3.65
C GLU A 151 15.41 8.07 4.42
N GLY A 152 16.22 7.01 4.43
CA GLY A 152 17.48 7.02 5.18
C GLY A 152 17.28 6.94 6.70
N SER A 153 18.36 6.98 7.45
CA SER A 153 18.37 6.96 8.92
C SER A 153 18.31 8.36 9.53
N ASP A 154 18.57 9.39 8.74
CA ASP A 154 18.62 10.79 9.17
C ASP A 154 17.23 11.41 9.42
N LEU A 155 16.17 10.78 8.92
CA LEU A 155 14.77 11.23 8.98
C LEU A 155 14.55 12.64 8.39
N LYS A 156 15.46 13.12 7.52
CA LYS A 156 15.41 14.46 6.90
C LYS A 156 15.23 14.38 5.39
N SER A 157 15.94 13.44 4.76
CA SER A 157 15.92 13.30 3.30
C SER A 157 14.53 12.91 2.80
N PRO A 158 13.96 13.67 1.84
CA PRO A 158 12.63 13.39 1.33
C PRO A 158 12.62 12.12 0.49
N LYS A 159 11.63 11.27 0.71
CA LYS A 159 11.37 10.10 -0.13
C LYS A 159 10.61 10.53 -1.39
N LEU A 160 11.32 11.02 -2.39
CA LEU A 160 10.74 11.65 -3.59
C LEU A 160 9.75 10.77 -4.36
N ILE A 161 9.93 9.45 -4.36
CA ILE A 161 8.96 8.54 -5.00
C ILE A 161 7.56 8.59 -4.34
N LYS A 162 7.48 9.04 -3.07
CA LYS A 162 6.22 9.27 -2.36
C LYS A 162 5.69 10.70 -2.56
N GLY A 163 6.44 11.56 -3.23
CA GLY A 163 6.04 12.91 -3.63
C GLY A 163 5.80 13.90 -2.49
N PRO A 164 6.59 13.93 -1.42
CA PRO A 164 6.36 14.89 -0.33
C PRO A 164 6.48 16.34 -0.80
N ASP A 165 7.37 16.62 -1.75
CA ASP A 165 7.53 17.91 -2.41
C ASP A 165 6.28 18.32 -3.21
N ARG A 166 5.66 17.38 -3.93
CA ARG A 166 4.37 17.63 -4.62
C ARG A 166 3.23 17.88 -3.65
N LEU A 167 3.25 17.16 -2.53
CA LEU A 167 2.25 17.38 -1.48
C LEU A 167 2.31 18.79 -0.94
N ILE A 168 3.52 19.33 -0.67
CA ILE A 168 3.70 20.72 -0.22
C ILE A 168 3.15 21.70 -1.26
N GLN A 169 3.46 21.52 -2.56
CA GLN A 169 2.92 22.38 -3.62
C GLN A 169 1.37 22.38 -3.67
N ILE A 170 0.75 21.22 -3.47
CA ILE A 170 -0.72 21.11 -3.39
C ILE A 170 -1.25 21.84 -2.16
N ILE A 171 -0.61 21.67 -1.01
CA ILE A 171 -1.00 22.34 0.24
C ILE A 171 -0.89 23.87 0.10
N GLU A 172 0.20 24.38 -0.44
CA GLU A 172 0.37 25.83 -0.68
C GLU A 172 -0.70 26.39 -1.61
N SER A 173 -1.03 25.65 -2.70
CA SER A 173 -2.11 26.03 -3.61
C SER A 173 -3.46 26.08 -2.88
N LYS A 174 -3.78 25.07 -2.10
CA LYS A 174 -5.05 24.99 -1.36
C LYS A 174 -5.11 26.01 -0.20
N ASN A 175 -3.99 26.31 0.43
CA ASN A 175 -3.94 27.35 1.47
C ASN A 175 -4.21 28.76 0.93
N LYS A 176 -3.99 28.99 -0.36
CA LYS A 176 -4.38 30.26 -1.04
C LYS A 176 -5.85 30.27 -1.44
N GLU A 177 -6.44 29.08 -1.67
CA GLU A 177 -7.83 28.93 -2.11
C GLU A 177 -8.82 28.98 -0.93
N PHE A 178 -8.46 28.40 0.21
CA PHE A 178 -9.30 28.28 1.40
C PHE A 178 -8.82 29.22 2.53
N ASN A 179 -9.75 29.86 3.22
CA ASN A 179 -9.43 30.77 4.33
C ASN A 179 -8.67 30.11 5.48
N LYS A 180 -8.86 28.79 5.68
CA LYS A 180 -8.18 28.02 6.71
C LYS A 180 -8.00 26.59 6.25
N VAL A 181 -6.74 26.17 6.12
CA VAL A 181 -6.36 24.80 5.83
C VAL A 181 -5.69 24.19 7.07
N THR A 182 -6.01 22.95 7.37
CA THR A 182 -5.32 22.16 8.41
C THR A 182 -4.89 20.83 7.80
N ILE A 183 -3.65 20.42 8.06
CA ILE A 183 -3.09 19.19 7.54
C ILE A 183 -3.20 18.09 8.58
N LEU A 184 -3.81 16.97 8.21
CA LEU A 184 -3.88 15.79 9.05
C LEU A 184 -2.86 14.76 8.57
N LEU A 185 -1.91 14.43 9.43
CA LEU A 185 -0.84 13.48 9.15
C LEU A 185 -0.99 12.24 10.03
N SER A 186 -0.73 11.08 9.47
CA SER A 186 -0.60 9.83 10.23
C SER A 186 0.52 8.95 9.66
N GLY A 187 0.98 7.99 10.48
CA GLY A 187 2.06 7.07 10.12
C GLY A 187 3.45 7.58 10.47
N LYS A 188 4.41 6.65 10.54
CA LYS A 188 5.81 6.96 10.87
C LYS A 188 6.51 7.75 9.76
N ARG A 189 7.58 8.48 10.16
CA ARG A 189 8.52 9.11 9.23
C ARG A 189 7.87 10.25 8.44
N ARG A 190 7.30 11.22 9.18
CA ARG A 190 6.63 12.43 8.65
C ARG A 190 7.46 13.71 8.85
N GLN A 191 8.73 13.58 9.18
CA GLN A 191 9.59 14.70 9.61
C GLN A 191 9.82 15.74 8.52
N TYR A 192 9.89 15.31 7.25
CA TYR A 192 10.07 16.25 6.13
C TYR A 192 8.84 17.16 6.00
N ILE A 193 7.64 16.59 5.89
CA ILE A 193 6.40 17.35 5.75
C ILE A 193 6.15 18.25 6.97
N ILE A 194 6.36 17.73 8.18
CA ILE A 194 6.19 18.52 9.42
C ILE A 194 7.07 19.78 9.38
N LYS A 195 8.35 19.62 9.05
CA LYS A 195 9.28 20.75 8.93
C LYS A 195 8.83 21.78 7.88
N GLU A 196 8.36 21.32 6.72
CA GLU A 196 7.90 22.23 5.67
C GLU A 196 6.61 22.97 6.07
N LEU A 197 5.68 22.31 6.78
CA LEU A 197 4.47 22.94 7.31
C LEU A 197 4.80 24.00 8.37
N GLU A 198 5.77 23.73 9.25
CA GLU A 198 6.28 24.71 10.23
C GLU A 198 6.91 25.93 9.54
N ASN A 199 7.73 25.71 8.50
CA ASN A 199 8.34 26.79 7.71
C ASN A 199 7.29 27.67 7.00
N LEU A 200 6.18 27.07 6.56
CA LEU A 200 5.08 27.73 5.88
C LEU A 200 4.02 28.31 6.85
N ASN A 201 4.18 28.10 8.14
CA ASN A 201 3.21 28.46 9.18
C ASN A 201 1.79 27.93 8.89
N ILE A 202 1.71 26.66 8.48
CA ILE A 202 0.46 25.96 8.18
C ILE A 202 0.11 25.03 9.34
N ASP A 203 -1.12 25.13 9.83
CA ASP A 203 -1.63 24.29 10.93
C ASP A 203 -1.64 22.81 10.54
N TYR A 204 -1.16 21.96 11.44
CA TYR A 204 -1.23 20.51 11.26
C TYR A 204 -1.54 19.76 12.56
N LYS A 205 -2.05 18.53 12.40
CA LYS A 205 -2.22 17.55 13.47
C LYS A 205 -1.53 16.25 13.04
N TYR A 206 -0.78 15.65 13.95
CA TYR A 206 0.00 14.43 13.64
C TYR A 206 -0.29 13.33 14.63
N PHE A 207 -0.66 12.14 14.10
CA PHE A 207 -0.86 10.89 14.84
C PHE A 207 0.13 9.85 14.31
N GLU A 208 1.22 9.58 15.02
CA GLU A 208 2.29 8.72 14.51
C GLU A 208 1.84 7.28 14.31
N MET A 209 1.19 6.72 15.32
CA MET A 209 0.64 5.37 15.29
C MET A 209 -0.80 5.39 15.77
N VAL A 210 -1.66 4.84 14.94
CA VAL A 210 -3.07 4.62 15.26
C VAL A 210 -3.43 3.18 14.91
N ASN A 211 -4.44 2.62 15.56
CA ASN A 211 -4.99 1.33 15.15
C ASN A 211 -5.83 1.48 13.87
N ILE A 212 -6.37 0.38 13.35
CA ILE A 212 -7.04 0.38 12.05
C ILE A 212 -8.40 1.09 12.09
N GLU A 213 -9.10 0.99 13.20
CA GLU A 213 -10.38 1.67 13.45
C GLU A 213 -10.18 3.18 13.51
N GLU A 214 -9.19 3.63 14.28
CA GLU A 214 -8.80 5.05 14.35
C GLU A 214 -8.34 5.57 12.99
N LEU A 215 -7.62 4.75 12.20
CA LEU A 215 -7.20 5.15 10.86
C LEU A 215 -8.40 5.37 9.94
N ASN A 216 -9.44 4.52 10.01
CA ASN A 216 -10.68 4.74 9.28
C ASN A 216 -11.39 6.03 9.74
N GLU A 217 -11.44 6.30 11.04
CA GLU A 217 -11.99 7.54 11.57
C GLU A 217 -11.22 8.77 11.06
N LEU A 218 -9.88 8.72 11.05
CA LEU A 218 -9.05 9.81 10.51
C LEU A 218 -9.31 10.06 9.02
N TYR A 219 -9.50 9.01 8.20
CA TYR A 219 -9.93 9.18 6.82
C TYR A 219 -11.28 9.89 6.72
N ASN A 220 -12.21 9.60 7.62
CA ASN A 220 -13.54 10.22 7.65
C ASN A 220 -13.55 11.67 8.18
N CYS A 221 -12.47 12.15 8.81
CA CYS A 221 -12.29 13.54 9.18
C CYS A 221 -11.95 14.47 8.00
N LEU A 222 -11.49 13.92 6.87
CA LEU A 222 -10.91 14.68 5.77
C LEU A 222 -11.95 15.28 4.83
N ASP A 223 -11.56 16.39 4.20
CA ASP A 223 -12.21 16.93 3.02
C ASP A 223 -11.47 16.49 1.75
N LEU A 224 -10.15 16.29 1.84
CA LEU A 224 -9.30 15.80 0.76
C LEU A 224 -8.23 14.86 1.30
N TYR A 225 -8.05 13.70 0.67
CA TYR A 225 -6.89 12.85 0.88
C TYR A 225 -5.95 12.90 -0.31
N VAL A 226 -4.66 13.15 -0.07
CA VAL A 226 -3.67 13.31 -1.14
C VAL A 226 -2.67 12.16 -1.17
N VAL A 227 -2.60 11.48 -2.33
CA VAL A 227 -1.56 10.50 -2.66
C VAL A 227 -0.67 11.11 -3.73
N ALA A 228 0.43 11.75 -3.33
CA ALA A 228 1.31 12.51 -4.22
C ALA A 228 2.41 11.67 -4.90
N SER A 229 2.39 10.33 -4.76
CA SER A 229 3.41 9.42 -5.31
C SER A 229 3.65 9.63 -6.82
N ARG A 230 4.94 9.45 -7.24
CA ARG A 230 5.37 9.48 -8.65
C ARG A 230 5.14 8.13 -9.32
#